data_7f9e809d9f089a193965b40b2994ada9
#
_entry.id   7f9e809d9f089a193965b40b2994ada9
#
_cell.length_a   1.000
_cell.length_b   1.000
_cell.length_c   1.000
_cell.angle_alpha   90.00
_cell.angle_beta   90.00
_cell.angle_gamma   90.00
#
_symmetry.space_group_name_H-M   'P 1'
#
loop_
_entity.id
_entity.type
_entity.pdbx_description
1 polymer ?
#
loop_
_entity_poly.entity_id
_entity_poly.type
_entity_poly.pdbx_seq_one_letter_code
_entity_poly.pdbx_strand_id
1 'polypeptide(L)'
;MYSLEELADRLDLTFSGDAQRTISGLASLTQAGPNDLAFLADKKYLPQLASTRAGAVILHTDFVRQCPTACLICSSPYLYFARASRLLNQTPAAQSGVHPTAVVSDRARVHTSASVGPHAVVEAGAVLAADVVVGAGVY
;
A
#
# COMPACT_ATOMS: atom_id res chain seq x y z
N MET A 1 4.54 -5.78 6.93
CA MET A 1 5.94 -6.19 6.68
C MET A 1 5.95 -7.58 6.09
N TYR A 2 6.69 -7.76 5.01
CA TYR A 2 6.78 -9.04 4.27
C TYR A 2 8.24 -9.34 3.92
N SER A 3 8.59 -10.62 3.82
CA SER A 3 9.83 -11.01 3.14
C SER A 3 9.67 -10.83 1.62
N LEU A 4 10.81 -10.80 0.92
CA LEU A 4 10.80 -10.72 -0.55
C LEU A 4 10.06 -11.91 -1.18
N GLU A 5 10.26 -13.10 -0.63
CA GLU A 5 9.58 -14.32 -1.07
C GLU A 5 8.07 -14.22 -0.87
N GLU A 6 7.61 -13.77 0.30
CA GLU A 6 6.18 -13.56 0.57
C GLU A 6 5.55 -12.54 -0.36
N LEU A 7 6.25 -11.45 -0.67
CA LEU A 7 5.77 -10.48 -1.65
C LEU A 7 5.68 -11.06 -3.05
N ALA A 8 6.68 -11.81 -3.47
CA ALA A 8 6.68 -12.48 -4.78
C ALA A 8 5.50 -13.44 -4.89
N ASP A 9 5.24 -14.25 -3.87
CA ASP A 9 4.12 -15.19 -3.85
C ASP A 9 2.76 -14.47 -3.90
N ARG A 10 2.59 -13.42 -3.11
CA ARG A 10 1.33 -12.66 -3.07
C ARG A 10 1.05 -11.87 -4.35
N LEU A 11 2.09 -11.47 -5.06
CA LEU A 11 1.99 -10.75 -6.32
C LEU A 11 2.05 -11.69 -7.55
N ASP A 12 2.27 -12.99 -7.34
CA ASP A 12 2.49 -13.98 -8.39
C ASP A 12 3.62 -13.56 -9.33
N LEU A 13 4.77 -13.21 -8.73
CA LEU A 13 5.97 -12.78 -9.43
C LEU A 13 7.16 -13.67 -9.10
N THR A 14 8.13 -13.69 -10.01
CA THR A 14 9.45 -14.23 -9.74
C THR A 14 10.34 -13.16 -9.10
N PHE A 15 11.35 -13.58 -8.33
CA PHE A 15 12.28 -12.65 -7.69
C PHE A 15 13.72 -13.11 -7.88
N SER A 16 14.65 -12.19 -7.68
CA SER A 16 16.08 -12.45 -7.64
C SER A 16 16.69 -11.74 -6.44
N GLY A 17 17.54 -12.41 -5.68
CA GLY A 17 18.18 -11.88 -4.49
C GLY A 17 17.79 -12.63 -3.22
N ASP A 18 18.04 -12.03 -2.07
CA ASP A 18 17.78 -12.62 -0.76
C ASP A 18 16.28 -12.75 -0.47
N ALA A 19 15.77 -13.98 -0.45
CA ALA A 19 14.37 -14.31 -0.19
C ALA A 19 13.87 -13.79 1.17
N GLN A 20 14.74 -13.70 2.16
CA GLN A 20 14.40 -13.29 3.51
C GLN A 20 14.50 -11.78 3.75
N ARG A 21 14.87 -11.03 2.72
CA ARG A 21 14.93 -9.56 2.83
C ARG A 21 13.57 -8.99 3.19
N THR A 22 13.53 -8.22 4.24
CA THR A 22 12.29 -7.64 4.76
C THR A 22 11.95 -6.33 4.05
N ILE A 23 10.71 -6.24 3.59
CA ILE A 23 10.14 -5.04 2.96
C ILE A 23 8.97 -4.55 3.82
N SER A 24 9.03 -3.29 4.23
CA SER A 24 8.03 -2.67 5.09
C SER A 24 7.46 -1.37 4.54
N GLY A 25 8.09 -0.76 3.54
CA GLY A 25 7.70 0.53 2.99
C GLY A 25 7.79 0.59 1.48
N LEU A 26 7.39 1.73 0.95
CA LEU A 26 7.41 2.06 -0.47
C LEU A 26 8.10 3.42 -0.63
N ALA A 27 8.97 3.54 -1.62
CA ALA A 27 9.61 4.81 -1.94
C ALA A 27 10.05 4.87 -3.40
N SER A 28 10.43 6.05 -3.86
CA SER A 28 11.07 6.21 -5.16
C SER A 28 12.49 5.64 -5.15
N LEU A 29 13.05 5.37 -6.33
CA LEU A 29 14.42 4.85 -6.46
C LEU A 29 15.46 5.71 -5.73
N THR A 30 15.27 7.03 -5.70
CA THR A 30 16.19 7.99 -5.09
C THR A 30 16.05 8.12 -3.57
N GLN A 31 14.87 7.84 -3.03
CA GLN A 31 14.54 8.04 -1.61
C GLN A 31 14.49 6.74 -0.81
N ALA A 32 14.42 5.61 -1.49
CA ALA A 32 14.26 4.31 -0.85
C ALA A 32 15.45 3.95 0.05
N GLY A 33 15.12 3.37 1.18
CA GLY A 33 16.05 2.76 2.11
C GLY A 33 16.07 1.23 2.00
N PRO A 34 16.85 0.55 2.85
CA PRO A 34 17.08 -0.89 2.74
C PRO A 34 15.86 -1.78 2.97
N ASN A 35 14.78 -1.23 3.53
CA ASN A 35 13.52 -1.95 3.75
C ASN A 35 12.38 -1.44 2.86
N ASP A 36 12.68 -0.62 1.87
CA ASP A 36 11.70 -0.07 0.96
C ASP A 36 11.68 -0.81 -0.37
N LEU A 37 10.49 -0.90 -0.94
CA LEU A 37 10.25 -1.37 -2.29
C LEU A 37 10.14 -0.17 -3.22
N ALA A 38 10.93 -0.15 -4.28
CA ALA A 38 10.84 0.82 -5.36
C ALA A 38 10.44 0.13 -6.66
N PHE A 39 10.27 0.89 -7.73
CA PHE A 39 10.01 0.33 -9.06
C PHE A 39 10.73 1.13 -10.15
N LEU A 40 11.08 0.44 -11.23
CA LEU A 40 11.64 1.02 -12.44
C LEU A 40 10.57 1.02 -13.54
N ALA A 41 9.97 2.19 -13.79
CA ALA A 41 8.89 2.31 -14.78
C ALA A 41 9.41 2.42 -16.21
N ASP A 42 10.56 3.03 -16.41
CA ASP A 42 11.12 3.34 -17.72
C ASP A 42 12.66 3.31 -17.65
N LYS A 43 13.30 2.93 -18.76
CA LYS A 43 14.76 2.90 -18.88
C LYS A 43 15.43 4.25 -18.66
N LYS A 44 14.73 5.37 -18.80
CA LYS A 44 15.27 6.71 -18.49
C LYS A 44 15.67 6.87 -17.02
N TYR A 45 15.14 6.04 -16.13
CA TYR A 45 15.46 6.02 -14.70
C TYR A 45 16.58 5.05 -14.32
N LEU A 46 17.26 4.43 -15.30
CA LEU A 46 18.39 3.53 -15.03
C LEU A 46 19.52 4.19 -14.21
N PRO A 47 19.86 5.47 -14.37
CA PRO A 47 20.83 6.11 -13.48
C PRO A 47 20.40 6.10 -12.00
N GLN A 48 19.12 6.29 -11.72
CA GLN A 48 18.59 6.20 -10.35
C GLN A 48 18.61 4.77 -9.83
N LEU A 49 18.35 3.78 -10.69
CA LEU A 49 18.47 2.36 -10.34
C LEU A 49 19.90 2.02 -9.92
N ALA A 50 20.90 2.48 -10.64
CA ALA A 50 22.31 2.19 -10.35
C ALA A 50 22.76 2.68 -8.97
N SER A 51 22.16 3.76 -8.47
CA SER A 51 22.51 4.38 -7.18
C SER A 51 21.48 4.12 -6.07
N THR A 52 20.42 3.34 -6.34
CA THR A 52 19.36 3.11 -5.35
C THR A 52 19.87 2.34 -4.13
N ARG A 53 19.33 2.68 -2.97
CA ARG A 53 19.49 1.92 -1.71
C ARG A 53 18.26 1.14 -1.33
N ALA A 54 17.31 0.99 -2.25
CA ALA A 54 16.10 0.22 -2.02
C ALA A 54 16.41 -1.22 -1.59
N GLY A 55 15.58 -1.78 -0.73
CA GLY A 55 15.66 -3.18 -0.35
C GLY A 55 15.34 -4.12 -1.49
N ALA A 56 14.38 -3.73 -2.33
CA ALA A 56 14.04 -4.43 -3.56
C ALA A 56 13.46 -3.46 -4.60
N VAL A 57 13.52 -3.85 -5.86
CA VAL A 57 12.99 -3.05 -6.99
C VAL A 57 12.11 -3.92 -7.86
N ILE A 58 10.91 -3.45 -8.18
CA ILE A 58 10.05 -4.07 -9.20
C ILE A 58 10.51 -3.56 -10.56
N LEU A 59 10.83 -4.46 -11.46
CA LEU A 59 11.35 -4.10 -12.79
C LEU A 59 11.04 -5.17 -13.85
N HIS A 60 11.21 -4.78 -15.11
CA HIS A 60 11.11 -5.70 -16.23
C HIS A 60 12.35 -6.61 -16.31
N THR A 61 12.17 -7.81 -16.83
CA THR A 61 13.27 -8.81 -16.96
C THR A 61 14.50 -8.26 -17.70
N ASP A 62 14.32 -7.32 -18.63
CA ASP A 62 15.41 -6.72 -19.40
C ASP A 62 16.42 -5.94 -18.53
N PHE A 63 16.02 -5.52 -17.33
CA PHE A 63 16.81 -4.68 -16.42
C PHE A 63 17.35 -5.41 -15.21
N VAL A 64 17.07 -6.69 -15.06
CA VAL A 64 17.49 -7.50 -13.89
C VAL A 64 19.01 -7.43 -13.68
N ARG A 65 19.77 -7.52 -14.74
CA ARG A 65 21.26 -7.48 -14.68
C ARG A 65 21.81 -6.16 -14.21
N GLN A 66 21.05 -5.08 -14.36
CA GLN A 66 21.46 -3.71 -14.00
C GLN A 66 21.01 -3.33 -12.58
N CYS A 67 20.22 -4.18 -11.93
CA CYS A 67 19.73 -3.94 -10.58
C CYS A 67 20.82 -4.27 -9.55
N PRO A 68 21.23 -3.31 -8.70
CA PRO A 68 22.27 -3.53 -7.70
C PRO A 68 21.76 -4.23 -6.44
N THR A 69 20.47 -4.46 -6.33
CA THR A 69 19.81 -5.04 -5.16
C THR A 69 18.85 -6.17 -5.57
N ALA A 70 18.11 -6.70 -4.62
CA ALA A 70 17.06 -7.68 -4.90
C ALA A 70 15.98 -7.10 -5.81
N CYS A 71 15.33 -7.92 -6.60
CA CYS A 71 14.29 -7.46 -7.51
C CYS A 71 13.12 -8.44 -7.63
N LEU A 72 11.96 -7.86 -7.89
CA LEU A 72 10.75 -8.55 -8.34
C LEU A 72 10.58 -8.33 -9.84
N ILE A 73 10.41 -9.40 -10.58
CA ILE A 73 10.45 -9.40 -12.04
C ILE A 73 9.03 -9.48 -12.58
N CYS A 74 8.65 -8.52 -13.42
CA CYS A 74 7.32 -8.49 -14.03
C CYS A 74 7.34 -7.84 -15.41
N SER A 75 6.21 -7.94 -16.13
CA SER A 75 6.00 -7.28 -17.42
C SER A 75 5.49 -5.83 -17.28
N SER A 76 4.93 -5.46 -16.12
CA SER A 76 4.31 -4.16 -15.89
C SER A 76 4.65 -3.62 -14.50
N PRO A 77 5.84 -3.04 -14.30
CA PRO A 77 6.31 -2.60 -12.98
C PRO A 77 5.36 -1.64 -12.26
N TYR A 78 4.76 -0.70 -12.98
CA TYR A 78 3.81 0.26 -12.39
C TYR A 78 2.58 -0.43 -11.78
N LEU A 79 2.00 -1.38 -12.50
CA LEU A 79 0.83 -2.13 -12.03
C LEU A 79 1.14 -2.92 -10.76
N TYR A 80 2.27 -3.61 -10.75
CA TYR A 80 2.66 -4.43 -9.58
C TYR A 80 3.10 -3.59 -8.40
N PHE A 81 3.67 -2.42 -8.64
CA PHE A 81 3.93 -1.47 -7.57
C PHE A 81 2.63 -0.98 -6.92
N ALA A 82 1.60 -0.70 -7.72
CA ALA A 82 0.28 -0.35 -7.20
C ALA A 82 -0.36 -1.48 -6.39
N ARG A 83 -0.21 -2.73 -6.83
CA ARG A 83 -0.66 -3.91 -6.08
C ARG A 83 0.11 -4.08 -4.77
N ALA A 84 1.43 -3.92 -4.80
CA ALA A 84 2.28 -3.97 -3.61
C ALA A 84 1.90 -2.87 -2.60
N SER A 85 1.53 -1.69 -3.08
CA SER A 85 1.10 -0.61 -2.20
C SER A 85 -0.15 -0.96 -1.40
N ARG A 86 -1.06 -1.72 -1.97
CA ARG A 86 -2.23 -2.22 -1.24
C ARG A 86 -1.87 -3.23 -0.15
N LEU A 87 -0.85 -4.05 -0.37
CA LEU A 87 -0.38 -5.03 0.62
C LEU A 87 0.38 -4.35 1.76
N LEU A 88 1.26 -3.40 1.44
CA LEU A 88 2.12 -2.75 2.41
C LEU A 88 1.41 -1.65 3.22
N ASN A 89 0.42 -1.00 2.61
CA ASN A 89 -0.39 0.04 3.25
C ASN A 89 -1.76 -0.47 3.69
N GLN A 90 -1.87 -1.71 4.13
CA GLN A 90 -3.11 -2.22 4.72
C GLN A 90 -3.46 -1.38 5.95
N THR A 91 -4.40 -0.46 5.75
CA THR A 91 -5.08 0.16 6.89
C THR A 91 -5.88 -0.94 7.56
N PRO A 92 -5.78 -1.13 8.87
CA PRO A 92 -6.64 -2.08 9.57
C PRO A 92 -8.08 -1.83 9.15
N ALA A 93 -8.80 -2.90 8.81
CA ALA A 93 -10.21 -2.79 8.48
C ALA A 93 -10.91 -2.05 9.61
N ALA A 94 -11.54 -0.93 9.31
CA ALA A 94 -12.31 -0.20 10.30
C ALA A 94 -13.43 -1.12 10.80
N GLN A 95 -13.54 -1.24 12.10
CA GLN A 95 -14.65 -2.01 12.69
C GLN A 95 -15.96 -1.30 12.35
N SER A 96 -16.92 -2.05 11.81
CA SER A 96 -18.25 -1.53 11.56
C SER A 96 -18.93 -1.09 12.85
N GLY A 97 -19.76 -0.06 12.76
CA GLY A 97 -20.50 0.48 13.88
C GLY A 97 -20.14 1.93 14.22
N VAL A 98 -20.87 2.48 15.16
CA VAL A 98 -20.72 3.87 15.60
C VAL A 98 -19.94 3.88 16.92
N HIS A 99 -18.84 4.63 16.96
CA HIS A 99 -18.09 4.78 18.21
C HIS A 99 -18.97 5.46 19.28
N PRO A 100 -18.88 5.05 20.56
CA PRO A 100 -19.73 5.59 21.63
C PRO A 100 -19.65 7.11 21.82
N THR A 101 -18.52 7.74 21.44
CA THR A 101 -18.34 9.19 21.55
C THR A 101 -18.77 9.95 20.29
N ALA A 102 -19.17 9.25 19.22
CA ALA A 102 -19.70 9.90 18.03
C ALA A 102 -21.13 10.42 18.28
N VAL A 103 -21.47 11.52 17.62
CA VAL A 103 -22.82 12.09 17.65
C VAL A 103 -23.47 11.85 16.30
N VAL A 104 -24.48 11.01 16.27
CA VAL A 104 -25.24 10.69 15.05
C VAL A 104 -26.68 11.10 15.23
N SER A 105 -27.18 11.95 14.33
CA SER A 105 -28.58 12.39 14.33
C SER A 105 -29.53 11.22 14.09
N ASP A 106 -30.64 11.18 14.79
CA ASP A 106 -31.73 10.21 14.57
C ASP A 106 -32.30 10.27 13.14
N ARG A 107 -32.11 11.40 12.45
CA ARG A 107 -32.53 11.59 11.06
C ARG A 107 -31.46 11.25 10.05
N ALA A 108 -30.27 10.81 10.48
CA ALA A 108 -29.23 10.28 9.60
C ALA A 108 -29.52 8.81 9.30
N ARG A 109 -29.07 8.38 8.12
CA ARG A 109 -29.10 6.96 7.73
C ARG A 109 -27.69 6.42 7.69
N VAL A 110 -27.40 5.47 8.54
CA VAL A 110 -26.08 4.83 8.62
C VAL A 110 -26.25 3.35 8.33
N HIS A 111 -25.58 2.88 7.26
CA HIS A 111 -25.59 1.45 6.94
C HIS A 111 -24.92 0.64 8.06
N THR A 112 -25.37 -0.56 8.31
CA THR A 112 -24.84 -1.43 9.40
C THR A 112 -23.37 -1.78 9.22
N SER A 113 -22.86 -1.81 7.99
CA SER A 113 -21.44 -2.04 7.69
C SER A 113 -20.58 -0.76 7.70
N ALA A 114 -21.20 0.41 7.81
CA ALA A 114 -20.46 1.68 7.91
C ALA A 114 -19.75 1.78 9.27
N SER A 115 -18.65 2.48 9.30
CA SER A 115 -17.83 2.74 10.48
C SER A 115 -17.82 4.24 10.78
N VAL A 116 -18.16 4.64 12.01
CA VAL A 116 -18.11 6.03 12.46
C VAL A 116 -17.14 6.13 13.64
N GLY A 117 -16.06 6.87 13.44
CA GLY A 117 -14.97 7.01 14.41
C GLY A 117 -15.32 7.89 15.62
N PRO A 118 -14.42 7.93 16.62
CA PRO A 118 -14.62 8.69 17.84
C PRO A 118 -14.76 10.19 17.55
N HIS A 119 -15.65 10.85 18.27
CA HIS A 119 -15.93 12.28 18.17
C HIS A 119 -16.38 12.77 16.79
N ALA A 120 -16.78 11.87 15.89
CA ALA A 120 -17.38 12.25 14.61
C ALA A 120 -18.80 12.76 14.83
N VAL A 121 -19.23 13.67 13.98
CA VAL A 121 -20.59 14.24 13.99
C VAL A 121 -21.26 13.95 12.65
N VAL A 122 -22.39 13.25 12.69
CA VAL A 122 -23.22 12.95 11.52
C VAL A 122 -24.56 13.65 11.69
N GLU A 123 -24.81 14.66 10.87
CA GLU A 123 -26.01 15.50 11.01
C GLU A 123 -27.25 14.90 10.36
N ALA A 124 -28.37 15.54 10.63
CA ALA A 124 -29.66 15.17 10.07
C ALA A 124 -29.65 15.20 8.55
N GLY A 125 -30.18 14.16 7.92
CA GLY A 125 -30.23 14.04 6.45
C GLY A 125 -28.98 13.42 5.82
N ALA A 126 -27.91 13.20 6.59
CA ALA A 126 -26.73 12.51 6.09
C ALA A 126 -27.04 11.02 5.80
N VAL A 127 -26.44 10.51 4.74
CA VAL A 127 -26.57 9.10 4.34
C VAL A 127 -25.19 8.49 4.22
N LEU A 128 -24.89 7.52 5.07
CA LEU A 128 -23.66 6.74 5.00
C LEU A 128 -23.99 5.37 4.40
N ALA A 129 -23.50 5.14 3.19
CA ALA A 129 -23.69 3.89 2.47
C ALA A 129 -22.89 2.73 3.08
N ALA A 130 -23.06 1.53 2.52
CA ALA A 130 -22.31 0.36 2.95
C ALA A 130 -20.78 0.61 2.87
N ASP A 131 -20.07 0.11 3.88
CA ASP A 131 -18.61 0.13 3.98
C ASP A 131 -17.95 1.51 4.02
N VAL A 132 -18.73 2.58 4.20
CA VAL A 132 -18.21 3.92 4.41
C VAL A 132 -17.47 4.00 5.75
N VAL A 133 -16.30 4.62 5.74
CA VAL A 133 -15.50 4.88 6.93
C VAL A 133 -15.42 6.37 7.20
N VAL A 134 -15.97 6.79 8.33
CA VAL A 134 -15.85 8.17 8.83
C VAL A 134 -14.78 8.18 9.93
N GLY A 135 -13.73 8.95 9.71
CA GLY A 135 -12.61 9.05 10.64
C GLY A 135 -12.95 9.76 11.94
N ALA A 136 -12.01 9.73 12.88
CA ALA A 136 -12.14 10.44 14.14
C ALA A 136 -12.28 11.95 13.92
N GLY A 137 -13.22 12.59 14.65
CA GLY A 137 -13.42 14.03 14.63
C GLY A 137 -13.99 14.59 13.33
N VAL A 138 -14.45 13.77 12.39
CA VAL A 138 -15.06 14.22 11.13
C VAL A 138 -16.43 14.82 11.39
N TYR A 139 -16.68 15.95 10.75
CA TYR A 139 -17.93 16.67 10.78
C TYR A 139 -18.57 16.75 9.40
#